data_ece4e4bfd759b68c0b0eaab4bfbfa558
#
_entry.id   ece4e4bfd759b68c0b0eaab4bfbfa558
#
_cell.length_a   1.000
_cell.length_b   1.000
_cell.length_c   1.000
_cell.angle_alpha   90.00
_cell.angle_beta   90.00
_cell.angle_gamma   90.00
#
_symmetry.space_group_name_H-M   'P 1'
#
loop_
_entity.id
_entity.type
_entity.pdbx_description
1 polymer ?
#
loop_
_entity_poly.entity_id
_entity_poly.type
_entity_poly.pdbx_seq_one_letter_code
_entity_poly.pdbx_strand_id
1 'polypeptide(L)'
;MIRRILFFFAILMALVGCEDNDSFTTSTSARLSFSIDSLKMDTVFSTVGSRTYDFWVYNRNSDGVRLQSVRLAQGNQTGFRVNVDGAYLDNSLGSVVTDLEVREGDSIRVFVELTAPEDGALEPQLVEDKLVFRLESGVEQQLVLQGHTWDAVEMRNVVVHQDSLIESRKPIIVYGGLKVDSAATLTIRNTTLYFHEGPGLEVYGRLLTDSVVMRGDRLDHMFDYLPYDRVSGQWGKDGGVVFRSSSTRNVLRNTEIRNAGKFGICCDSTAYTENVRRLDMDHCIVHNCKGAGVVSYNANIRLRYCQLSNTQGDCLAVYGGKADVNRCTFAQFYPFVGGRGAALRFSNILPLYGMNCDSSIVTGYDEDVVMGVVVDTLKTYNFQFSNTLLRTPYEEGVDTLLFRNVKWESPKDSIQGKKHFKLIDEDNLKYDFHLDSISPVQGWGCY
;
A
#
# COMPACT_ATOMS: atom_id res chain seq x y z
N MET A 1 -39.24 22.90 -61.19
CA MET A 1 -40.29 22.58 -60.18
C MET A 1 -40.07 21.20 -59.52
N ILE A 2 -39.92 20.16 -60.29
CA ILE A 2 -39.74 18.75 -59.78
C ILE A 2 -38.57 18.61 -58.80
N ARG A 3 -37.42 19.26 -59.04
CA ARG A 3 -36.25 19.21 -58.15
C ARG A 3 -36.45 19.85 -56.76
N ARG A 4 -37.34 20.82 -56.66
CA ARG A 4 -37.72 21.49 -55.41
C ARG A 4 -38.75 20.66 -54.63
N ILE A 5 -39.59 19.92 -55.33
CA ILE A 5 -40.56 18.99 -54.70
C ILE A 5 -39.85 17.76 -54.17
N LEU A 6 -38.86 17.21 -54.87
CA LEU A 6 -38.01 16.11 -54.37
C LEU A 6 -37.18 16.48 -53.13
N PHE A 7 -36.70 17.71 -53.08
CA PHE A 7 -35.96 18.21 -51.92
C PHE A 7 -36.86 18.39 -50.68
N PHE A 8 -38.13 18.86 -50.90
CA PHE A 8 -39.14 18.98 -49.82
C PHE A 8 -39.58 17.57 -49.33
N PHE A 9 -39.70 16.59 -50.22
CA PHE A 9 -40.03 15.21 -49.85
C PHE A 9 -38.90 14.52 -49.12
N ALA A 10 -37.65 14.77 -49.46
CA ALA A 10 -36.46 14.25 -48.76
C ALA A 10 -36.32 14.90 -47.34
N ILE A 11 -36.66 16.17 -47.17
CA ILE A 11 -36.69 16.83 -45.86
C ILE A 11 -37.85 16.30 -45.01
N LEU A 12 -39.02 16.02 -45.61
CA LEU A 12 -40.16 15.44 -44.91
C LEU A 12 -39.91 14.03 -44.44
N MET A 13 -39.13 13.20 -45.20
CA MET A 13 -38.71 11.88 -44.79
C MET A 13 -37.60 11.89 -43.69
N ALA A 14 -36.83 12.98 -43.62
CA ALA A 14 -35.83 13.17 -42.56
C ALA A 14 -36.48 13.64 -41.25
N LEU A 15 -37.72 14.03 -41.25
CA LEU A 15 -38.51 14.45 -40.07
C LEU A 15 -39.41 13.33 -39.53
N VAL A 16 -39.44 12.14 -40.14
CA VAL A 16 -39.91 10.94 -39.45
C VAL A 16 -38.82 10.53 -38.49
N GLY A 17 -38.72 11.27 -37.39
CA GLY A 17 -37.89 10.93 -36.25
C GLY A 17 -38.31 9.54 -35.79
N CYS A 18 -37.34 8.76 -35.35
CA CYS A 18 -37.61 7.59 -34.53
C CYS A 18 -38.62 8.01 -33.46
N GLU A 19 -39.88 7.63 -33.56
CA GLU A 19 -40.68 7.47 -32.38
C GLU A 19 -40.01 6.33 -31.64
N ASP A 20 -39.31 6.62 -30.56
CA ASP A 20 -38.89 5.65 -29.57
C ASP A 20 -40.18 5.00 -29.03
N ASN A 21 -40.71 4.01 -29.73
CA ASN A 21 -41.80 3.17 -29.25
C ASN A 21 -41.19 2.18 -28.22
N ASP A 22 -40.62 2.71 -27.13
CA ASP A 22 -40.21 1.87 -26.01
C ASP A 22 -41.45 1.20 -25.41
N SER A 23 -41.58 -0.10 -25.64
CA SER A 23 -42.55 -0.92 -24.95
C SER A 23 -42.01 -1.37 -23.60
N PHE A 24 -42.83 -1.32 -22.55
CA PHE A 24 -42.48 -1.82 -21.23
C PHE A 24 -43.38 -2.96 -20.81
N THR A 25 -42.79 -4.04 -20.30
CA THR A 25 -43.55 -5.23 -19.89
C THR A 25 -43.92 -5.19 -18.41
N THR A 26 -45.13 -5.59 -18.10
CA THR A 26 -45.61 -5.89 -16.74
C THR A 26 -45.68 -7.39 -16.46
N SER A 27 -45.04 -8.21 -17.33
CA SER A 27 -45.02 -9.66 -17.17
C SER A 27 -44.34 -10.08 -15.87
N THR A 28 -44.99 -10.97 -15.14
CA THR A 28 -44.40 -11.59 -13.93
C THR A 28 -43.29 -12.59 -14.24
N SER A 29 -43.05 -12.92 -15.53
CA SER A 29 -41.91 -13.73 -15.97
C SER A 29 -40.65 -12.90 -16.26
N ALA A 30 -40.78 -11.60 -16.46
CA ALA A 30 -39.64 -10.70 -16.68
C ALA A 30 -38.63 -10.72 -15.52
N ARG A 31 -37.35 -10.75 -15.85
CA ARG A 31 -36.25 -10.77 -14.90
C ARG A 31 -35.11 -9.88 -15.39
N LEU A 32 -34.42 -9.28 -14.45
CA LEU A 32 -33.11 -8.66 -14.67
C LEU A 32 -32.00 -9.70 -14.54
N SER A 33 -30.91 -9.48 -15.22
CA SER A 33 -29.68 -10.27 -15.09
C SER A 33 -28.59 -9.41 -14.45
N PHE A 34 -27.83 -9.97 -13.51
CA PHE A 34 -26.76 -9.27 -12.82
C PHE A 34 -25.40 -9.76 -13.35
N SER A 35 -24.41 -8.86 -13.43
CA SER A 35 -23.04 -9.24 -13.82
C SER A 35 -22.31 -10.04 -12.74
N ILE A 36 -22.83 -10.06 -11.53
CA ILE A 36 -22.30 -10.76 -10.36
C ILE A 36 -23.44 -11.41 -9.57
N ASP A 37 -23.14 -12.47 -8.83
CA ASP A 37 -24.13 -13.13 -7.96
C ASP A 37 -24.24 -12.43 -6.59
N SER A 38 -23.14 -11.84 -6.12
CA SER A 38 -23.06 -11.06 -4.88
C SER A 38 -21.89 -10.09 -4.97
N LEU A 39 -21.99 -8.94 -4.31
CA LEU A 39 -20.90 -8.00 -4.17
C LEU A 39 -20.15 -8.27 -2.86
N LYS A 40 -18.91 -8.73 -2.97
CA LYS A 40 -18.00 -8.93 -1.84
C LYS A 40 -16.96 -7.83 -1.85
N MET A 41 -16.95 -7.05 -0.78
CA MET A 41 -16.06 -5.91 -0.58
C MET A 41 -14.93 -6.30 0.36
N ASP A 42 -13.79 -5.64 0.23
CA ASP A 42 -12.66 -5.80 1.16
C ASP A 42 -13.02 -5.30 2.56
N THR A 43 -12.14 -5.58 3.53
CA THR A 43 -12.25 -5.02 4.88
C THR A 43 -11.96 -3.51 4.85
N VAL A 44 -12.72 -2.73 5.61
CA VAL A 44 -12.49 -1.29 5.82
C VAL A 44 -12.57 -0.95 7.31
N PHE A 45 -11.98 0.18 7.71
CA PHE A 45 -12.27 0.70 9.05
C PHE A 45 -13.67 1.31 9.11
N SER A 46 -14.33 1.21 10.27
CA SER A 46 -15.70 1.70 10.46
C SER A 46 -15.87 3.17 10.08
N THR A 47 -14.85 4.01 10.33
CA THR A 47 -14.87 5.44 10.04
C THR A 47 -14.25 5.83 8.70
N VAL A 48 -13.65 4.87 7.98
CA VAL A 48 -12.98 5.09 6.69
C VAL A 48 -13.82 4.45 5.58
N GLY A 49 -14.36 5.26 4.68
CA GLY A 49 -15.14 4.75 3.54
C GLY A 49 -14.34 3.82 2.63
N SER A 50 -14.99 2.78 2.11
CA SER A 50 -14.41 1.90 1.10
C SER A 50 -14.14 2.63 -0.21
N ARG A 51 -13.39 1.98 -1.13
CA ARG A 51 -13.46 2.36 -2.54
C ARG A 51 -14.88 2.19 -3.07
N THR A 52 -15.17 2.79 -4.20
CA THR A 52 -16.40 2.55 -4.95
C THR A 52 -16.28 1.22 -5.71
N TYR A 53 -17.17 0.29 -5.42
CA TYR A 53 -17.35 -0.96 -6.16
C TYR A 53 -18.51 -0.79 -7.13
N ASP A 54 -18.54 -1.56 -8.21
CA ASP A 54 -19.64 -1.48 -9.17
C ASP A 54 -20.00 -2.82 -9.78
N PHE A 55 -21.23 -2.89 -10.32
CA PHE A 55 -21.71 -3.99 -11.11
C PHE A 55 -22.80 -3.52 -12.09
N TRP A 56 -23.08 -4.36 -13.09
CA TRP A 56 -24.08 -4.09 -14.10
C TRP A 56 -25.35 -4.89 -13.87
N VAL A 57 -26.50 -4.27 -14.19
CA VAL A 57 -27.81 -4.89 -14.20
C VAL A 57 -28.37 -4.78 -15.60
N TYR A 58 -28.61 -5.90 -16.24
CA TYR A 58 -29.00 -6.00 -17.64
C TYR A 58 -30.49 -6.32 -17.78
N ASN A 59 -31.16 -5.66 -18.70
CA ASN A 59 -32.45 -6.10 -19.19
C ASN A 59 -32.27 -6.95 -20.47
N ARG A 60 -32.47 -8.25 -20.35
CA ARG A 60 -32.39 -9.19 -21.46
C ARG A 60 -33.76 -9.67 -21.94
N ASN A 61 -34.84 -8.99 -21.52
CA ASN A 61 -36.20 -9.25 -22.01
C ASN A 61 -36.38 -8.57 -23.36
N SER A 62 -37.45 -8.98 -24.09
CA SER A 62 -37.87 -8.40 -25.37
C SER A 62 -38.55 -7.04 -25.27
N ASP A 63 -38.74 -6.53 -24.09
CA ASP A 63 -39.35 -5.25 -23.80
C ASP A 63 -38.59 -4.55 -22.66
N GLY A 64 -38.75 -3.24 -22.55
CA GLY A 64 -38.27 -2.47 -21.41
C GLY A 64 -38.87 -2.96 -20.09
N VAL A 65 -38.16 -2.76 -19.00
CA VAL A 65 -38.59 -3.08 -17.64
C VAL A 65 -38.57 -1.81 -16.80
N ARG A 66 -39.69 -1.53 -16.10
CA ARG A 66 -39.77 -0.47 -15.09
C ARG A 66 -39.49 -1.04 -13.71
N LEU A 67 -38.55 -0.40 -13.01
CA LEU A 67 -38.27 -0.66 -11.61
C LEU A 67 -39.16 0.27 -10.77
N GLN A 68 -40.17 -0.29 -10.10
CA GLN A 68 -40.98 0.44 -9.15
C GLN A 68 -40.11 1.00 -8.02
N SER A 69 -39.11 0.22 -7.56
CA SER A 69 -38.15 0.69 -6.58
C SER A 69 -36.85 -0.15 -6.58
N VAL A 70 -35.74 0.50 -6.23
CA VAL A 70 -34.52 -0.15 -5.79
C VAL A 70 -34.20 0.34 -4.40
N ARG A 71 -33.99 -0.56 -3.44
CA ARG A 71 -33.81 -0.20 -2.04
C ARG A 71 -32.83 -1.12 -1.31
N LEU A 72 -32.19 -0.61 -0.26
CA LEU A 72 -31.51 -1.40 0.74
C LEU A 72 -32.56 -2.07 1.68
N ALA A 73 -32.40 -3.36 1.95
CA ALA A 73 -33.36 -4.10 2.77
C ALA A 73 -33.37 -3.61 4.23
N GLN A 74 -32.20 -3.21 4.75
CA GLN A 74 -32.05 -2.68 6.11
C GLN A 74 -31.95 -1.14 6.17
N GLY A 75 -32.15 -0.47 5.02
CA GLY A 75 -32.04 0.98 4.93
C GLY A 75 -30.61 1.46 5.17
N ASN A 76 -30.43 2.45 6.03
CA ASN A 76 -29.10 3.04 6.33
C ASN A 76 -28.39 2.41 7.54
N GLN A 77 -28.90 1.31 8.10
CA GLN A 77 -28.37 0.75 9.35
C GLN A 77 -27.01 0.08 9.20
N THR A 78 -26.72 -0.44 8.01
CA THR A 78 -25.51 -1.19 7.70
C THR A 78 -24.37 -0.34 7.15
N GLY A 79 -24.63 0.92 6.76
CA GLY A 79 -23.64 1.84 6.23
C GLY A 79 -23.33 1.69 4.74
N PHE A 80 -24.04 0.83 4.00
CA PHE A 80 -23.94 0.80 2.54
C PHE A 80 -24.51 2.06 1.94
N ARG A 81 -23.78 2.61 0.95
CA ARG A 81 -24.17 3.76 0.13
C ARG A 81 -24.25 3.29 -1.30
N VAL A 82 -25.40 3.47 -1.92
CA VAL A 82 -25.68 2.93 -3.25
C VAL A 82 -26.12 4.02 -4.18
N ASN A 83 -25.60 4.04 -5.39
CA ASN A 83 -26.07 4.83 -6.51
C ASN A 83 -26.48 3.88 -7.64
N VAL A 84 -27.68 4.02 -8.12
CA VAL A 84 -28.25 3.21 -9.21
C VAL A 84 -28.48 4.12 -10.39
N ASP A 85 -27.70 3.97 -11.44
CA ASP A 85 -27.81 4.74 -12.70
C ASP A 85 -27.86 6.27 -12.48
N GLY A 86 -27.01 6.79 -11.59
CA GLY A 86 -26.97 8.21 -11.25
C GLY A 86 -27.93 8.63 -10.13
N ALA A 87 -28.89 7.79 -9.74
CA ALA A 87 -29.81 8.05 -8.63
C ALA A 87 -29.23 7.48 -7.31
N TYR A 88 -28.98 8.36 -6.35
CA TYR A 88 -28.46 7.97 -5.04
C TYR A 88 -29.59 7.52 -4.11
N LEU A 89 -29.40 6.40 -3.41
CA LEU A 89 -30.31 5.91 -2.38
C LEU A 89 -30.13 6.76 -1.12
N ASP A 90 -30.82 7.89 -1.05
CA ASP A 90 -30.70 8.84 0.04
C ASP A 90 -31.23 8.24 1.36
N ASN A 91 -30.40 8.30 2.39
CA ASN A 91 -30.75 7.82 3.71
C ASN A 91 -31.94 8.57 4.33
N SER A 92 -32.10 9.85 4.04
CA SER A 92 -33.22 10.66 4.51
C SER A 92 -34.56 10.26 3.87
N LEU A 93 -34.50 9.59 2.71
CA LEU A 93 -35.65 9.06 1.99
C LEU A 93 -35.84 7.54 2.16
N GLY A 94 -35.17 6.94 3.17
CA GLY A 94 -35.27 5.52 3.47
C GLY A 94 -34.41 4.61 2.60
N SER A 95 -33.35 5.16 2.01
CA SER A 95 -32.40 4.42 1.14
C SER A 95 -33.12 3.71 -0.02
N VAL A 96 -33.95 4.43 -0.73
CA VAL A 96 -34.75 3.95 -1.87
C VAL A 96 -34.71 4.95 -3.02
N VAL A 97 -34.69 4.44 -4.24
CA VAL A 97 -34.99 5.18 -5.46
C VAL A 97 -36.16 4.49 -6.17
N THR A 98 -36.98 5.26 -6.89
CA THR A 98 -38.18 4.79 -7.59
C THR A 98 -38.17 5.18 -9.07
N ASP A 99 -39.03 4.52 -9.83
CA ASP A 99 -39.39 4.91 -11.19
C ASP A 99 -38.20 4.93 -12.17
N LEU A 100 -37.29 3.92 -12.04
CA LEU A 100 -36.19 3.71 -12.98
C LEU A 100 -36.64 2.85 -14.16
N GLU A 101 -36.20 3.20 -15.36
CA GLU A 101 -36.46 2.46 -16.58
C GLU A 101 -35.19 1.80 -17.11
N VAL A 102 -35.28 0.53 -17.51
CA VAL A 102 -34.22 -0.19 -18.20
C VAL A 102 -34.80 -0.67 -19.53
N ARG A 103 -34.42 -0.04 -20.63
CA ARG A 103 -34.95 -0.32 -21.97
C ARG A 103 -34.59 -1.75 -22.42
N GLU A 104 -35.24 -2.21 -23.50
CA GLU A 104 -34.89 -3.49 -24.11
C GLU A 104 -33.40 -3.55 -24.49
N GLY A 105 -32.70 -4.60 -24.07
CA GLY A 105 -31.28 -4.81 -24.38
C GLY A 105 -30.31 -3.86 -23.67
N ASP A 106 -30.83 -2.94 -22.85
CA ASP A 106 -30.02 -1.96 -22.12
C ASP A 106 -29.56 -2.46 -20.75
N SER A 107 -28.73 -1.67 -20.09
CA SER A 107 -28.18 -1.96 -18.77
C SER A 107 -28.01 -0.69 -17.94
N ILE A 108 -28.16 -0.84 -16.64
CA ILE A 108 -27.84 0.21 -15.66
C ILE A 108 -26.64 -0.20 -14.82
N ARG A 109 -25.85 0.78 -14.39
CA ARG A 109 -24.69 0.57 -13.54
C ARG A 109 -25.01 0.91 -12.10
N VAL A 110 -24.61 0.06 -11.19
CA VAL A 110 -24.80 0.25 -9.75
C VAL A 110 -23.43 0.44 -9.10
N PHE A 111 -23.30 1.52 -8.35
CA PHE A 111 -22.11 1.84 -7.56
C PHE A 111 -22.42 1.67 -6.08
N VAL A 112 -21.49 1.05 -5.36
CA VAL A 112 -21.65 0.74 -3.94
C VAL A 112 -20.40 1.13 -3.17
N GLU A 113 -20.58 1.80 -2.04
CA GLU A 113 -19.56 2.09 -1.03
C GLU A 113 -20.04 1.62 0.33
N LEU A 114 -19.10 1.36 1.24
CA LEU A 114 -19.39 0.97 2.61
C LEU A 114 -18.69 1.94 3.57
N THR A 115 -19.47 2.54 4.49
CA THR A 115 -18.98 3.28 5.65
C THR A 115 -19.86 2.88 6.82
N ALA A 116 -19.48 1.79 7.49
CA ALA A 116 -20.28 1.24 8.58
C ALA A 116 -20.09 2.03 9.89
N PRO A 117 -21.10 2.05 10.76
CA PRO A 117 -20.96 2.57 12.12
C PRO A 117 -20.01 1.69 12.95
N GLU A 118 -19.45 2.25 14.02
CA GLU A 118 -18.71 1.49 15.02
C GLU A 118 -19.64 0.52 15.76
N ASP A 119 -19.16 -0.70 16.04
CA ASP A 119 -19.90 -1.74 16.77
C ASP A 119 -19.25 -2.14 18.10
N GLY A 120 -18.04 -1.61 18.40
CA GLY A 120 -17.28 -1.90 19.61
C GLY A 120 -16.43 -3.18 19.54
N ALA A 121 -16.47 -3.93 18.43
CA ALA A 121 -15.73 -5.18 18.29
C ALA A 121 -14.21 -4.99 18.24
N LEU A 122 -13.47 -6.01 18.70
CA LEU A 122 -12.01 -6.03 18.63
C LEU A 122 -11.48 -6.56 17.29
N GLU A 123 -12.27 -7.41 16.64
CA GLU A 123 -11.93 -8.09 15.39
C GLU A 123 -12.86 -7.61 14.27
N PRO A 124 -12.47 -7.73 13.00
CA PRO A 124 -13.33 -7.37 11.88
C PRO A 124 -14.66 -8.11 11.91
N GLN A 125 -15.76 -7.39 11.70
CA GLN A 125 -17.12 -7.94 11.69
C GLN A 125 -17.67 -7.93 10.26
N LEU A 126 -18.41 -9.00 9.92
CA LEU A 126 -19.15 -9.07 8.66
C LEU A 126 -20.35 -8.12 8.70
N VAL A 127 -20.46 -7.26 7.72
CA VAL A 127 -21.63 -6.42 7.47
C VAL A 127 -22.28 -6.88 6.18
N GLU A 128 -23.58 -7.16 6.24
CA GLU A 128 -24.35 -7.66 5.12
C GLU A 128 -25.65 -6.88 4.97
N ASP A 129 -26.03 -6.57 3.74
CA ASP A 129 -27.34 -6.08 3.36
C ASP A 129 -27.75 -6.66 2.00
N LYS A 130 -28.98 -6.41 1.59
CA LYS A 130 -29.51 -6.81 0.28
C LYS A 130 -29.98 -5.60 -0.47
N LEU A 131 -29.52 -5.46 -1.69
CA LEU A 131 -30.09 -4.51 -2.64
C LEU A 131 -31.27 -5.20 -3.35
N VAL A 132 -32.47 -4.68 -3.12
CA VAL A 132 -33.74 -5.25 -3.58
C VAL A 132 -34.25 -4.46 -4.76
N PHE A 133 -34.41 -5.11 -5.90
CA PHE A 133 -34.97 -4.56 -7.14
C PHE A 133 -36.42 -5.04 -7.25
N ARG A 134 -37.38 -4.11 -7.21
CA ARG A 134 -38.78 -4.43 -7.38
C ARG A 134 -39.29 -3.91 -8.72
N LEU A 135 -39.73 -4.80 -9.58
CA LEU A 135 -40.30 -4.48 -10.87
C LEU A 135 -41.74 -3.99 -10.72
N GLU A 136 -42.24 -3.23 -11.70
CA GLU A 136 -43.62 -2.82 -11.77
C GLU A 136 -44.62 -4.01 -11.78
N SER A 137 -44.17 -5.14 -12.33
CA SER A 137 -44.91 -6.41 -12.28
C SER A 137 -45.08 -7.02 -10.88
N GLY A 138 -44.46 -6.43 -9.85
CA GLY A 138 -44.42 -6.93 -8.48
C GLY A 138 -43.33 -7.99 -8.22
N VAL A 139 -42.54 -8.38 -9.21
CA VAL A 139 -41.40 -9.30 -9.05
C VAL A 139 -40.30 -8.61 -8.27
N GLU A 140 -39.75 -9.28 -7.25
CA GLU A 140 -38.59 -8.84 -6.50
C GLU A 140 -37.39 -9.74 -6.79
N GLN A 141 -36.22 -9.12 -7.04
CA GLN A 141 -34.91 -9.77 -7.15
C GLN A 141 -33.95 -9.11 -6.16
N GLN A 142 -33.02 -9.88 -5.62
CA GLN A 142 -32.11 -9.41 -4.57
C GLN A 142 -30.67 -9.72 -4.97
N LEU A 143 -29.76 -8.79 -4.64
CA LEU A 143 -28.33 -8.98 -4.71
C LEU A 143 -27.73 -8.73 -3.32
N VAL A 144 -26.91 -9.67 -2.84
CA VAL A 144 -26.28 -9.57 -1.51
C VAL A 144 -25.06 -8.66 -1.59
N LEU A 145 -24.98 -7.70 -0.68
CA LEU A 145 -23.82 -6.83 -0.45
C LEU A 145 -23.14 -7.30 0.84
N GLN A 146 -21.84 -7.57 0.79
CA GLN A 146 -21.05 -8.03 1.94
C GLN A 146 -19.75 -7.25 2.02
N GLY A 147 -19.34 -6.90 3.23
CA GLY A 147 -18.04 -6.33 3.54
C GLY A 147 -17.66 -6.63 4.98
N HIS A 148 -16.41 -6.40 5.35
CA HIS A 148 -15.97 -6.47 6.73
C HIS A 148 -15.60 -5.09 7.22
N THR A 149 -15.97 -4.75 8.44
CA THR A 149 -15.63 -3.49 9.09
C THR A 149 -14.86 -3.74 10.36
N TRP A 150 -13.92 -2.87 10.65
CA TRP A 150 -13.06 -3.00 11.81
C TRP A 150 -12.95 -1.68 12.55
N ASP A 151 -13.28 -1.70 13.83
CA ASP A 151 -13.15 -0.51 14.68
C ASP A 151 -11.70 -0.22 15.01
N ALA A 152 -11.36 1.06 15.02
CA ALA A 152 -10.02 1.54 15.35
C ALA A 152 -10.06 2.63 16.42
N VAL A 153 -8.95 2.76 17.16
CA VAL A 153 -8.71 3.92 18.03
C VAL A 153 -8.17 5.05 17.19
N GLU A 154 -8.74 6.24 17.28
CA GLU A 154 -8.25 7.41 16.54
C GLU A 154 -7.28 8.24 17.38
N MET A 155 -6.15 8.61 16.77
CA MET A 155 -5.19 9.59 17.27
C MET A 155 -5.09 10.75 16.30
N ARG A 156 -5.30 11.99 16.76
CA ARG A 156 -5.31 13.17 15.88
C ARG A 156 -4.29 14.20 16.31
N ASN A 157 -3.30 14.52 15.43
CA ASN A 157 -2.27 15.55 15.66
C ASN A 157 -1.55 15.39 17.00
N VAL A 158 -1.14 14.17 17.35
CA VAL A 158 -0.59 13.87 18.67
C VAL A 158 0.86 14.31 18.76
N VAL A 159 1.17 15.07 19.82
CA VAL A 159 2.52 15.45 20.21
C VAL A 159 2.84 14.82 21.58
N VAL A 160 3.90 14.04 21.61
CA VAL A 160 4.40 13.36 22.82
C VAL A 160 5.42 14.26 23.51
N HIS A 161 5.03 14.92 24.61
CA HIS A 161 5.86 15.86 25.35
C HIS A 161 6.66 15.23 26.48
N GLN A 162 6.32 14.03 26.91
CA GLN A 162 6.96 13.27 27.99
C GLN A 162 6.99 11.79 27.64
N ASP A 163 7.72 11.00 28.42
CA ASP A 163 7.79 9.56 28.21
C ASP A 163 6.40 8.92 28.20
N SER A 164 6.09 8.22 27.13
CA SER A 164 4.74 7.71 26.87
C SER A 164 4.79 6.31 26.24
N LEU A 165 3.73 5.53 26.49
CA LEU A 165 3.52 4.21 25.93
C LEU A 165 2.27 4.21 25.05
N ILE A 166 2.41 3.65 23.85
CA ILE A 166 1.29 3.27 22.97
C ILE A 166 1.26 1.75 22.86
N GLU A 167 0.17 1.15 23.31
CA GLU A 167 -0.11 -0.26 23.20
C GLU A 167 -1.62 -0.46 23.07
N SER A 168 -2.08 -1.23 22.10
CA SER A 168 -3.51 -1.42 21.85
C SER A 168 -3.79 -2.76 21.18
N ARG A 169 -4.89 -3.40 21.57
CA ARG A 169 -5.44 -4.56 20.84
C ARG A 169 -6.23 -4.16 19.60
N LYS A 170 -6.89 -2.99 19.63
CA LYS A 170 -7.52 -2.43 18.45
C LYS A 170 -6.46 -1.75 17.58
N PRO A 171 -6.63 -1.75 16.26
CA PRO A 171 -5.80 -0.93 15.38
C PRO A 171 -5.89 0.55 15.78
N ILE A 172 -4.83 1.30 15.50
CA ILE A 172 -4.78 2.73 15.79
C ILE A 172 -4.67 3.48 14.47
N ILE A 173 -5.63 4.36 14.17
CA ILE A 173 -5.54 5.27 13.02
C ILE A 173 -4.94 6.60 13.49
N VAL A 174 -3.88 7.03 12.82
CA VAL A 174 -3.17 8.29 13.13
C VAL A 174 -3.48 9.32 12.06
N TYR A 175 -4.21 10.36 12.44
CA TYR A 175 -4.51 11.52 11.60
C TYR A 175 -3.55 12.66 11.90
N GLY A 176 -3.00 13.29 10.85
CA GLY A 176 -2.12 14.45 10.99
C GLY A 176 -0.72 14.16 11.53
N GLY A 177 -0.35 12.86 11.59
CA GLY A 177 0.96 12.40 12.04
C GLY A 177 1.14 12.33 13.55
N LEU A 178 2.33 11.86 13.95
CA LEU A 178 2.72 11.69 15.36
C LEU A 178 4.09 12.34 15.54
N LYS A 179 4.24 13.16 16.57
CA LYS A 179 5.49 13.87 16.86
C LYS A 179 5.98 13.52 18.25
N VAL A 180 7.29 13.27 18.40
CA VAL A 180 7.96 13.05 19.69
C VAL A 180 8.92 14.18 19.97
N ASP A 181 8.67 14.97 21.01
CA ASP A 181 9.51 16.10 21.40
C ASP A 181 10.89 15.64 21.92
N SER A 182 11.87 16.53 21.89
CA SER A 182 13.30 16.23 22.14
C SER A 182 13.59 15.65 23.52
N ALA A 183 12.78 15.96 24.53
CA ALA A 183 12.94 15.45 25.90
C ALA A 183 12.15 14.15 26.15
N ALA A 184 11.35 13.69 25.19
CA ALA A 184 10.44 12.58 25.38
C ALA A 184 10.95 11.27 24.76
N THR A 185 10.59 10.16 25.38
CA THR A 185 10.70 8.81 24.83
C THR A 185 9.31 8.29 24.52
N LEU A 186 9.06 7.95 23.26
CA LEU A 186 7.87 7.21 22.88
C LEU A 186 8.19 5.71 22.79
N THR A 187 7.48 4.91 23.55
CA THR A 187 7.50 3.44 23.44
C THR A 187 6.22 2.97 22.75
N ILE A 188 6.34 2.15 21.72
CA ILE A 188 5.20 1.55 21.02
C ILE A 188 5.38 0.03 21.06
N ARG A 189 4.33 -0.71 21.45
CA ARG A 189 4.38 -2.19 21.56
C ARG A 189 3.09 -2.84 21.10
N ASN A 190 3.22 -4.04 20.54
CA ASN A 190 2.11 -4.95 20.28
C ASN A 190 0.91 -4.28 19.61
N THR A 191 1.15 -3.46 18.58
CA THR A 191 0.08 -2.72 17.92
C THR A 191 0.38 -2.44 16.47
N THR A 192 -0.66 -2.12 15.70
CA THR A 192 -0.53 -1.58 14.34
C THR A 192 -0.98 -0.14 14.31
N LEU A 193 -0.10 0.74 13.80
CA LEU A 193 -0.41 2.13 13.50
C LEU A 193 -0.74 2.26 12.02
N TYR A 194 -1.94 2.71 11.74
CA TYR A 194 -2.45 3.01 10.41
C TYR A 194 -2.45 4.52 10.22
N PHE A 195 -1.55 5.01 9.39
CA PHE A 195 -1.47 6.45 9.14
C PHE A 195 -2.44 6.85 8.04
N HIS A 196 -3.29 7.81 8.37
CA HIS A 196 -4.08 8.50 7.36
C HIS A 196 -3.17 9.40 6.53
N GLU A 197 -3.67 9.87 5.39
CA GLU A 197 -2.97 10.80 4.49
C GLU A 197 -2.11 11.85 5.24
N GLY A 198 -0.92 12.11 4.74
CA GLY A 198 -0.07 13.20 5.21
C GLY A 198 1.19 12.77 5.97
N PRO A 199 1.51 13.42 7.11
CA PRO A 199 2.74 13.16 7.84
C PRO A 199 2.81 11.76 8.45
N GLY A 200 4.05 11.26 8.63
CA GLY A 200 4.32 10.04 9.37
C GLY A 200 4.64 10.30 10.85
N LEU A 201 5.68 9.63 11.35
CA LEU A 201 6.18 9.74 12.70
C LEU A 201 7.47 10.59 12.72
N GLU A 202 7.42 11.74 13.35
CA GLU A 202 8.55 12.68 13.48
C GLU A 202 9.15 12.61 14.89
N VAL A 203 10.44 12.26 14.99
CA VAL A 203 11.09 11.98 16.28
C VAL A 203 12.23 12.96 16.53
N TYR A 204 12.06 13.88 17.47
CA TYR A 204 13.12 14.75 17.99
C TYR A 204 13.78 14.15 19.24
N GLY A 205 13.02 13.38 20.02
CA GLY A 205 13.46 12.67 21.20
C GLY A 205 13.91 11.25 20.87
N ARG A 206 13.30 10.27 21.51
CA ARG A 206 13.64 8.85 21.38
C ARG A 206 12.43 8.01 21.02
N LEU A 207 12.63 7.03 20.14
CA LEU A 207 11.63 6.03 19.77
C LEU A 207 12.12 4.63 20.14
N LEU A 208 11.26 3.89 20.81
CA LEU A 208 11.43 2.46 21.10
C LEU A 208 10.22 1.72 20.57
N THR A 209 10.44 0.72 19.70
CA THR A 209 9.35 -0.13 19.19
C THR A 209 9.64 -1.60 19.41
N ASP A 210 8.60 -2.38 19.66
CA ASP A 210 8.67 -3.84 19.69
C ASP A 210 7.34 -4.45 19.25
N SER A 211 7.37 -5.32 18.25
CA SER A 211 6.18 -5.96 17.67
C SER A 211 5.16 -4.93 17.16
N VAL A 212 5.60 -4.06 16.25
CA VAL A 212 4.81 -2.95 15.71
C VAL A 212 4.74 -3.01 14.19
N VAL A 213 3.56 -2.75 13.65
CA VAL A 213 3.38 -2.52 12.21
C VAL A 213 3.01 -1.05 11.99
N MET A 214 3.65 -0.39 11.02
CA MET A 214 3.35 0.98 10.58
C MET A 214 3.05 0.96 9.09
N ARG A 215 1.84 1.39 8.71
CA ARG A 215 1.36 1.37 7.32
C ARG A 215 0.29 2.44 7.09
N GLY A 216 -0.14 2.61 5.84
CA GLY A 216 -1.31 3.42 5.52
C GLY A 216 -2.62 2.78 5.99
N ASP A 217 -3.67 3.59 6.10
CA ASP A 217 -4.96 3.20 6.68
C ASP A 217 -5.92 2.53 5.69
N ARG A 218 -5.54 2.36 4.43
CA ARG A 218 -6.37 1.61 3.48
C ARG A 218 -6.16 0.11 3.65
N LEU A 219 -7.26 -0.60 3.89
CA LEU A 219 -7.31 -2.06 3.96
C LEU A 219 -7.85 -2.66 2.66
N ASP A 220 -8.63 -1.88 1.91
CA ASP A 220 -9.20 -2.25 0.62
C ASP A 220 -8.23 -2.01 -0.54
N HIS A 221 -8.33 -2.83 -1.57
CA HIS A 221 -7.50 -2.77 -2.77
C HIS A 221 -8.06 -1.74 -3.77
N MET A 222 -7.51 -0.53 -3.76
CA MET A 222 -8.00 0.57 -4.62
C MET A 222 -7.77 0.31 -6.11
N PHE A 223 -6.59 -0.23 -6.47
CA PHE A 223 -6.22 -0.53 -7.86
C PHE A 223 -5.44 -1.83 -7.92
N ASP A 224 -5.74 -2.67 -8.91
CA ASP A 224 -5.13 -4.00 -9.07
C ASP A 224 -3.62 -3.97 -9.31
N TYR A 225 -3.09 -2.87 -9.86
CA TYR A 225 -1.68 -2.69 -10.19
C TYR A 225 -0.88 -1.88 -9.14
N LEU A 226 -1.48 -1.52 -8.02
CA LEU A 226 -0.82 -0.77 -6.96
C LEU A 226 -0.94 -1.47 -5.61
N PRO A 227 0.06 -1.34 -4.71
CA PRO A 227 -0.07 -1.79 -3.32
C PRO A 227 -1.26 -1.11 -2.65
N TYR A 228 -1.93 -1.84 -1.75
CA TYR A 228 -3.17 -1.40 -1.11
C TYR A 228 -3.11 0.02 -0.58
N ASP A 229 -2.24 0.28 0.35
CA ASP A 229 -2.16 1.53 1.08
C ASP A 229 -1.27 2.59 0.41
N ARG A 230 -0.69 2.29 -0.75
CA ARG A 230 0.01 3.29 -1.54
C ARG A 230 -0.93 4.38 -2.08
N VAL A 231 -2.19 4.05 -2.22
CA VAL A 231 -3.22 4.92 -2.80
C VAL A 231 -4.00 5.69 -1.73
N SER A 232 -3.80 5.38 -0.45
CA SER A 232 -4.50 6.02 0.67
C SER A 232 -4.05 7.45 0.96
N GLY A 233 -3.48 8.13 0.00
CA GLY A 233 -3.06 9.50 0.18
C GLY A 233 -1.67 9.65 0.73
N GLN A 234 -0.87 8.59 0.72
CA GLN A 234 0.57 8.74 0.89
C GLN A 234 0.98 9.10 2.32
N TRP A 235 0.67 8.21 3.25
CA TRP A 235 1.21 8.37 4.58
C TRP A 235 2.75 8.58 4.53
N GLY A 236 3.28 9.39 5.43
CA GLY A 236 4.70 9.69 5.41
C GLY A 236 5.16 10.40 4.14
N LYS A 237 4.40 11.37 3.62
CA LYS A 237 4.79 12.18 2.45
C LYS A 237 6.15 12.87 2.60
N ASP A 238 6.54 13.19 3.83
CA ASP A 238 7.85 13.75 4.17
C ASP A 238 8.80 12.70 4.77
N GLY A 239 8.36 11.46 4.92
CA GLY A 239 9.04 10.31 5.46
C GLY A 239 8.11 9.51 6.38
N GLY A 240 8.24 8.18 6.39
CA GLY A 240 7.48 7.31 7.30
C GLY A 240 7.86 7.57 8.76
N VAL A 241 9.09 7.20 9.14
CA VAL A 241 9.67 7.52 10.45
C VAL A 241 10.92 8.39 10.24
N VAL A 242 10.88 9.61 10.74
CA VAL A 242 11.97 10.58 10.56
C VAL A 242 12.62 10.91 11.92
N PHE A 243 13.86 10.46 12.08
CA PHE A 243 14.70 10.81 13.22
C PHE A 243 15.43 12.12 12.94
N ARG A 244 14.98 13.18 13.59
CA ARG A 244 15.54 14.52 13.46
C ARG A 244 16.95 14.60 14.06
N SER A 245 17.68 15.66 13.79
CA SER A 245 19.10 15.82 14.18
C SER A 245 19.37 15.59 15.68
N SER A 246 18.44 15.96 16.56
CA SER A 246 18.54 15.75 18.02
C SER A 246 18.23 14.30 18.45
N SER A 247 17.56 13.53 17.62
CA SER A 247 17.10 12.18 17.98
C SER A 247 18.25 11.18 18.01
N THR A 248 18.38 10.44 19.10
CA THR A 248 19.42 9.43 19.30
C THR A 248 18.92 8.22 20.08
N ARG A 249 19.70 7.13 20.03
CA ARG A 249 19.44 5.88 20.79
C ARG A 249 18.08 5.26 20.49
N ASN A 250 17.59 5.45 19.27
CA ASN A 250 16.37 4.84 18.82
C ASN A 250 16.57 3.34 18.62
N VAL A 251 15.59 2.55 19.05
CA VAL A 251 15.64 1.07 18.93
C VAL A 251 14.33 0.57 18.38
N LEU A 252 14.41 -0.09 17.23
CA LEU A 252 13.28 -0.76 16.60
C LEU A 252 13.53 -2.26 16.64
N ARG A 253 12.58 -3.01 17.19
CA ARG A 253 12.59 -4.48 17.23
C ARG A 253 11.30 -5.04 16.66
N ASN A 254 11.39 -6.14 15.92
CA ASN A 254 10.22 -6.84 15.38
C ASN A 254 9.23 -5.85 14.76
N THR A 255 9.76 -4.85 14.02
CA THR A 255 8.96 -3.72 13.52
C THR A 255 8.88 -3.75 12.01
N GLU A 256 7.67 -3.69 11.49
CA GLU A 256 7.41 -3.61 10.07
C GLU A 256 6.96 -2.20 9.68
N ILE A 257 7.60 -1.62 8.66
CA ILE A 257 7.24 -0.33 8.06
C ILE A 257 7.04 -0.55 6.57
N ARG A 258 5.85 -0.25 6.05
CA ARG A 258 5.54 -0.46 4.64
C ARG A 258 4.74 0.68 4.01
N ASN A 259 4.91 0.82 2.69
CA ASN A 259 4.14 1.69 1.82
C ASN A 259 4.23 3.18 2.17
N ALA A 260 5.34 3.63 2.77
CA ALA A 260 5.57 5.04 3.03
C ALA A 260 5.79 5.84 1.74
N GLY A 261 5.28 7.06 1.70
CA GLY A 261 5.24 7.89 0.50
C GLY A 261 6.59 8.48 0.06
N LYS A 262 7.58 8.51 0.96
CA LYS A 262 8.92 9.04 0.66
C LYS A 262 10.01 8.08 1.13
N PHE A 263 10.30 8.06 2.42
CA PHE A 263 11.24 7.12 3.04
C PHE A 263 10.49 6.21 4.00
N GLY A 264 10.87 4.97 4.12
CA GLY A 264 10.43 4.15 5.26
C GLY A 264 10.99 4.74 6.56
N ILE A 265 12.31 4.89 6.61
CA ILE A 265 13.04 5.49 7.73
C ILE A 265 14.05 6.50 7.21
N CYS A 266 14.14 7.65 7.87
CA CYS A 266 15.17 8.67 7.62
C CYS A 266 15.88 9.06 8.90
N CYS A 267 17.22 9.05 8.90
CA CYS A 267 18.04 9.67 9.91
C CYS A 267 18.60 10.99 9.34
N ASP A 268 18.08 12.14 9.79
CA ASP A 268 18.55 13.45 9.38
C ASP A 268 20.03 13.67 9.73
N SER A 269 20.70 14.50 8.96
CA SER A 269 22.10 14.82 9.18
C SER A 269 22.34 15.53 10.52
N THR A 270 23.42 15.14 11.20
CA THR A 270 23.94 15.81 12.40
C THR A 270 25.46 15.62 12.45
N ALA A 271 26.14 16.26 13.41
CA ALA A 271 27.54 15.96 13.65
C ALA A 271 27.71 14.49 14.01
N TYR A 272 28.61 13.80 13.31
CA TYR A 272 28.89 12.40 13.60
C TYR A 272 29.53 12.24 14.98
N THR A 273 29.06 11.25 15.71
CA THR A 273 29.63 10.85 17.01
C THR A 273 29.71 9.34 17.06
N GLU A 274 30.90 8.79 17.14
CA GLU A 274 31.16 7.34 17.04
C GLU A 274 30.44 6.55 18.14
N ASN A 275 30.43 7.07 19.36
CA ASN A 275 29.86 6.38 20.52
C ASN A 275 28.35 6.59 20.70
N VAL A 276 27.71 7.37 19.83
CA VAL A 276 26.28 7.62 19.89
C VAL A 276 25.59 6.93 18.72
N ARG A 277 24.94 5.79 18.99
CA ARG A 277 24.11 5.14 17.99
C ARG A 277 22.80 5.88 17.85
N ARG A 278 22.50 6.30 16.63
CA ARG A 278 21.25 7.01 16.35
C ARG A 278 20.08 6.07 16.11
N LEU A 279 20.36 4.94 15.45
CA LEU A 279 19.34 3.93 15.11
C LEU A 279 19.91 2.53 15.27
N ASP A 280 19.17 1.69 15.97
CA ASP A 280 19.42 0.27 16.11
C ASP A 280 18.16 -0.50 15.68
N MET A 281 18.27 -1.28 14.61
CA MET A 281 17.18 -2.09 14.08
C MET A 281 17.51 -3.57 14.26
N ASP A 282 16.53 -4.34 14.74
CA ASP A 282 16.69 -5.78 14.96
C ASP A 282 15.40 -6.52 14.59
N HIS A 283 15.49 -7.49 13.67
CA HIS A 283 14.34 -8.22 13.11
C HIS A 283 13.25 -7.28 12.55
N CYS A 284 13.66 -6.26 11.80
CA CYS A 284 12.74 -5.28 11.21
C CYS A 284 12.55 -5.54 9.71
N ILE A 285 11.36 -5.17 9.22
CA ILE A 285 11.02 -5.19 7.80
C ILE A 285 10.71 -3.76 7.35
N VAL A 286 11.36 -3.30 6.29
CA VAL A 286 10.98 -2.08 5.57
C VAL A 286 10.68 -2.45 4.13
N HIS A 287 9.43 -2.29 3.72
CA HIS A 287 8.94 -2.85 2.46
C HIS A 287 8.11 -1.85 1.67
N ASN A 288 8.28 -1.88 0.32
CA ASN A 288 7.40 -1.24 -0.63
C ASN A 288 7.21 0.28 -0.41
N CYS A 289 8.27 0.99 -0.05
CA CYS A 289 8.24 2.45 0.07
C CYS A 289 8.41 3.13 -1.30
N LYS A 290 7.75 4.28 -1.50
CA LYS A 290 7.84 5.04 -2.75
C LYS A 290 9.23 5.66 -2.98
N GLY A 291 9.93 6.04 -1.91
CA GLY A 291 11.32 6.49 -1.96
C GLY A 291 12.26 5.40 -1.41
N ALA A 292 13.28 5.78 -0.65
CA ALA A 292 14.19 4.82 -0.05
C ALA A 292 13.55 4.06 1.13
N GLY A 293 13.97 2.81 1.35
CA GLY A 293 13.58 2.05 2.54
C GLY A 293 14.16 2.69 3.80
N VAL A 294 15.47 2.70 3.92
CA VAL A 294 16.19 3.38 5.00
C VAL A 294 17.22 4.33 4.40
N VAL A 295 17.21 5.58 4.82
CA VAL A 295 18.23 6.56 4.44
C VAL A 295 18.90 7.14 5.70
N SER A 296 20.23 7.20 5.68
CA SER A 296 21.05 7.68 6.79
C SER A 296 22.00 8.77 6.32
N TYR A 297 21.92 9.94 6.94
CA TYR A 297 22.84 11.05 6.70
C TYR A 297 23.76 11.23 7.91
N ASN A 298 25.05 10.94 7.73
CA ASN A 298 26.11 11.13 8.77
C ASN A 298 25.75 10.55 10.14
N ALA A 299 25.03 9.44 10.17
CA ALA A 299 24.57 8.81 11.40
C ALA A 299 25.35 7.51 11.68
N ASN A 300 25.40 7.13 12.97
CA ASN A 300 25.85 5.78 13.37
C ASN A 300 24.59 4.90 13.49
N ILE A 301 24.43 3.93 12.57
CA ILE A 301 23.30 3.03 12.52
C ILE A 301 23.75 1.57 12.59
N ARG A 302 22.87 0.71 13.09
CA ARG A 302 23.05 -0.73 13.08
C ARG A 302 21.78 -1.43 12.64
N LEU A 303 21.91 -2.39 11.74
CA LEU A 303 20.85 -3.26 11.27
C LEU A 303 21.25 -4.72 11.50
N ARG A 304 20.37 -5.49 12.14
CA ARG A 304 20.56 -6.92 12.35
C ARG A 304 19.28 -7.67 12.00
N TYR A 305 19.41 -8.75 11.25
CA TYR A 305 18.29 -9.60 10.84
C TYR A 305 17.15 -8.78 10.20
N CYS A 306 17.49 -7.75 9.41
CA CYS A 306 16.51 -6.87 8.81
C CYS A 306 16.31 -7.19 7.33
N GLN A 307 15.06 -7.09 6.89
CA GLN A 307 14.67 -7.11 5.48
C GLN A 307 14.36 -5.70 5.02
N LEU A 308 15.05 -5.24 3.97
CA LEU A 308 14.70 -4.01 3.24
C LEU A 308 14.43 -4.40 1.79
N SER A 309 13.20 -4.22 1.33
CA SER A 309 12.80 -4.81 0.05
C SER A 309 11.78 -3.96 -0.73
N ASN A 310 11.84 -4.09 -2.05
CA ASN A 310 10.87 -3.56 -2.98
C ASN A 310 10.57 -2.06 -2.78
N THR A 311 11.60 -1.24 -2.69
CA THR A 311 11.45 0.22 -2.64
C THR A 311 11.63 0.83 -4.03
N GLN A 312 10.92 1.90 -4.36
CA GLN A 312 11.14 2.58 -5.64
C GLN A 312 12.52 3.26 -5.67
N GLY A 313 12.95 3.85 -4.53
CA GLY A 313 14.32 4.32 -4.32
C GLY A 313 15.24 3.20 -3.84
N ASP A 314 16.35 3.55 -3.19
CA ASP A 314 17.31 2.58 -2.66
C ASP A 314 16.71 1.82 -1.45
N CYS A 315 16.98 0.50 -1.31
CA CYS A 315 16.54 -0.20 -0.10
C CYS A 315 17.27 0.34 1.14
N LEU A 316 18.59 0.43 1.08
CA LEU A 316 19.41 1.13 2.07
C LEU A 316 20.30 2.17 1.38
N ALA A 317 20.26 3.41 1.85
CA ALA A 317 21.14 4.49 1.41
C ALA A 317 21.92 5.08 2.60
N VAL A 318 23.25 5.09 2.52
CA VAL A 318 24.17 5.61 3.56
C VAL A 318 25.02 6.74 2.99
N TYR A 319 24.74 7.95 3.42
CA TYR A 319 25.45 9.16 3.01
C TYR A 319 26.37 9.66 4.12
N GLY A 320 27.55 9.04 4.27
CA GLY A 320 28.51 9.27 5.36
C GLY A 320 28.09 8.62 6.69
N GLY A 321 28.88 8.87 7.75
CA GLY A 321 28.68 8.27 9.05
C GLY A 321 29.15 6.83 9.11
N LYS A 322 28.44 5.96 9.85
CA LYS A 322 28.77 4.56 10.00
C LYS A 322 27.51 3.69 9.94
N ALA A 323 27.56 2.61 9.17
CA ALA A 323 26.52 1.59 9.13
C ALA A 323 27.14 0.20 9.41
N ASP A 324 26.65 -0.45 10.46
CA ASP A 324 26.97 -1.84 10.78
C ASP A 324 25.77 -2.72 10.41
N VAL A 325 25.93 -3.56 9.41
CA VAL A 325 24.89 -4.43 8.86
C VAL A 325 25.29 -5.89 9.07
N ASN A 326 24.42 -6.67 9.69
CA ASN A 326 24.70 -8.08 9.92
C ASN A 326 23.42 -8.91 9.69
N ARG A 327 23.54 -9.98 8.91
CA ARG A 327 22.44 -10.88 8.58
C ARG A 327 21.20 -10.11 8.08
N CYS A 328 21.39 -9.28 7.06
CA CYS A 328 20.29 -8.52 6.45
C CYS A 328 20.05 -8.98 5.01
N THR A 329 18.82 -8.79 4.54
CA THR A 329 18.44 -9.01 3.15
C THR A 329 18.00 -7.69 2.53
N PHE A 330 18.74 -7.24 1.51
CA PHE A 330 18.39 -6.10 0.67
C PHE A 330 17.97 -6.64 -0.69
N ALA A 331 16.68 -6.58 -0.98
CA ALA A 331 16.08 -7.25 -2.14
C ALA A 331 15.27 -6.26 -2.98
N GLN A 332 15.86 -5.81 -4.12
CA GLN A 332 15.26 -4.76 -4.95
C GLN A 332 14.47 -5.36 -6.11
N PHE A 333 13.22 -5.75 -5.81
CA PHE A 333 12.27 -6.29 -6.80
C PHE A 333 11.02 -5.40 -6.96
N TYR A 334 11.16 -4.08 -6.85
CA TYR A 334 10.03 -3.17 -6.99
C TYR A 334 9.39 -3.29 -8.38
N PRO A 335 8.11 -3.71 -8.49
CA PRO A 335 7.56 -4.13 -9.78
C PRO A 335 6.86 -3.00 -10.57
N PHE A 336 6.56 -1.85 -9.95
CA PHE A 336 5.61 -0.89 -10.51
C PHE A 336 6.23 0.12 -11.49
N VAL A 337 7.54 0.28 -11.52
CA VAL A 337 8.24 1.18 -12.44
C VAL A 337 9.56 0.58 -12.91
N GLY A 338 9.98 0.90 -14.13
CA GLY A 338 11.24 0.43 -14.68
C GLY A 338 12.49 1.07 -14.05
N GLY A 339 12.38 2.33 -13.61
CA GLY A 339 13.47 3.02 -12.92
C GLY A 339 13.35 2.85 -11.41
N ARG A 340 14.23 2.04 -10.82
CA ARG A 340 14.30 1.79 -9.38
C ARG A 340 15.69 2.12 -8.85
N GLY A 341 15.78 2.36 -7.53
CA GLY A 341 17.06 2.58 -6.85
C GLY A 341 17.85 1.29 -6.66
N ALA A 342 19.03 1.41 -6.06
CA ALA A 342 19.90 0.28 -5.72
C ALA A 342 19.33 -0.50 -4.50
N ALA A 343 19.73 -1.77 -4.36
CA ALA A 343 19.50 -2.49 -3.11
C ALA A 343 20.34 -1.91 -1.97
N LEU A 344 21.57 -1.50 -2.29
CA LEU A 344 22.49 -0.86 -1.36
C LEU A 344 23.23 0.30 -2.04
N ARG A 345 23.10 1.50 -1.48
CA ARG A 345 23.89 2.68 -1.87
C ARG A 345 24.68 3.21 -0.70
N PHE A 346 25.95 3.58 -0.92
CA PHE A 346 26.76 4.28 0.08
C PHE A 346 27.73 5.27 -0.59
N SER A 347 27.97 6.40 0.07
CA SER A 347 28.89 7.40 -0.47
C SER A 347 29.52 8.24 0.64
N ASN A 348 30.65 8.89 0.30
CA ASN A 348 31.35 9.81 1.17
C ASN A 348 31.07 11.28 0.86
N ILE A 349 29.86 11.62 0.45
CA ILE A 349 29.41 13.03 0.39
C ILE A 349 29.62 13.72 1.77
N LEU A 350 29.43 12.97 2.84
CA LEU A 350 29.90 13.22 4.21
C LEU A 350 30.89 12.11 4.57
N PRO A 351 31.87 12.31 5.48
CA PRO A 351 32.85 11.29 5.80
C PRO A 351 32.21 9.95 6.14
N LEU A 352 32.54 8.89 5.39
CA LEU A 352 32.07 7.53 5.62
C LEU A 352 33.09 6.78 6.46
N TYR A 353 32.85 6.68 7.77
CA TYR A 353 33.75 6.01 8.71
C TYR A 353 33.67 4.49 8.65
N GLY A 354 32.57 3.94 8.14
CA GLY A 354 32.43 2.52 7.87
C GLY A 354 31.07 2.16 7.28
N MET A 355 31.11 1.37 6.20
CA MET A 355 29.95 0.61 5.70
C MET A 355 30.31 -0.87 5.83
N ASN A 356 30.02 -1.47 6.99
CA ASN A 356 30.33 -2.86 7.29
C ASN A 356 29.11 -3.74 7.03
N CYS A 357 29.23 -4.70 6.11
CA CYS A 357 28.15 -5.61 5.76
C CYS A 357 28.65 -7.05 5.90
N ASP A 358 28.04 -7.78 6.81
CA ASP A 358 28.42 -9.17 7.09
C ASP A 358 27.21 -10.12 7.01
N SER A 359 27.45 -11.34 6.55
CA SER A 359 26.48 -12.44 6.48
C SER A 359 25.14 -12.04 5.82
N SER A 360 25.20 -11.18 4.81
CA SER A 360 24.01 -10.52 4.24
C SER A 360 23.80 -10.86 2.77
N ILE A 361 22.61 -10.52 2.24
CA ILE A 361 22.23 -10.72 0.85
C ILE A 361 21.86 -9.37 0.26
N VAL A 362 22.49 -9.01 -0.87
CA VAL A 362 22.20 -7.79 -1.65
C VAL A 362 21.91 -8.21 -3.08
N THR A 363 20.65 -8.25 -3.46
CA THR A 363 20.19 -8.75 -4.77
C THR A 363 18.99 -7.95 -5.31
N GLY A 364 18.64 -8.17 -6.55
CA GLY A 364 17.52 -7.47 -7.19
C GLY A 364 17.28 -7.86 -8.64
N TYR A 365 16.53 -7.05 -9.36
CA TYR A 365 16.29 -7.24 -10.79
C TYR A 365 17.49 -6.82 -11.64
N ASP A 366 18.05 -5.64 -11.36
CA ASP A 366 19.10 -5.07 -12.18
C ASP A 366 20.41 -5.85 -12.00
N GLU A 367 21.29 -5.79 -12.98
CA GLU A 367 22.56 -6.51 -12.96
C GLU A 367 23.54 -5.95 -11.93
N ASP A 368 23.38 -4.66 -11.61
CA ASP A 368 24.14 -3.97 -10.58
C ASP A 368 23.19 -3.25 -9.63
N VAL A 369 23.09 -3.74 -8.40
CA VAL A 369 22.26 -3.17 -7.34
C VAL A 369 23.08 -2.71 -6.14
N VAL A 370 24.42 -2.62 -6.28
CA VAL A 370 25.34 -2.15 -5.24
C VAL A 370 26.08 -0.91 -5.73
N MET A 371 25.78 0.23 -5.14
CA MET A 371 26.30 1.52 -5.59
C MET A 371 27.21 2.14 -4.51
N GLY A 372 28.50 1.91 -4.60
CA GLY A 372 29.54 2.60 -3.83
C GLY A 372 30.09 3.81 -4.58
N VAL A 373 29.98 5.03 -4.06
CA VAL A 373 30.37 6.25 -4.76
C VAL A 373 31.33 7.10 -3.94
N VAL A 374 32.53 7.32 -4.46
CA VAL A 374 33.46 8.33 -3.94
C VAL A 374 33.08 9.69 -4.52
N VAL A 375 32.54 10.57 -3.68
CA VAL A 375 32.17 11.95 -4.08
C VAL A 375 33.32 12.92 -3.81
N ASP A 376 34.05 12.72 -2.74
CA ASP A 376 35.16 13.60 -2.32
C ASP A 376 36.35 12.74 -1.88
N THR A 377 37.43 12.81 -2.64
CA THR A 377 38.64 12.03 -2.39
C THR A 377 39.40 12.45 -1.11
N LEU A 378 39.09 13.60 -0.54
CA LEU A 378 39.70 14.09 0.71
C LEU A 378 38.95 13.59 1.95
N LYS A 379 37.74 13.05 1.77
CA LYS A 379 36.95 12.52 2.88
C LYS A 379 37.15 11.01 3.03
N THR A 380 37.07 10.56 4.27
CA THR A 380 37.10 9.13 4.61
C THR A 380 36.05 8.36 3.81
N TYR A 381 36.46 7.19 3.26
CA TYR A 381 35.59 6.26 2.54
C TYR A 381 35.96 4.84 2.93
N ASN A 382 35.47 4.38 4.07
CA ASN A 382 35.75 3.05 4.59
C ASN A 382 34.53 2.15 4.39
N PHE A 383 34.77 0.96 3.87
CA PHE A 383 33.73 -0.07 3.75
C PHE A 383 34.36 -1.47 3.85
N GLN A 384 33.55 -2.46 4.17
CA GLN A 384 33.94 -3.87 4.17
C GLN A 384 32.69 -4.76 3.97
N PHE A 385 32.84 -5.74 3.11
CA PHE A 385 31.88 -6.83 2.92
C PHE A 385 32.48 -8.15 3.35
N SER A 386 31.76 -8.93 4.17
CA SER A 386 32.17 -10.24 4.64
C SER A 386 31.03 -11.24 4.52
N ASN A 387 31.26 -12.45 4.04
CA ASN A 387 30.24 -13.50 3.96
C ASN A 387 28.92 -12.98 3.30
N THR A 388 29.04 -12.25 2.21
CA THR A 388 27.90 -11.51 1.63
C THR A 388 27.69 -11.89 0.17
N LEU A 389 26.42 -12.06 -0.25
CA LEU A 389 26.05 -12.12 -1.66
C LEU A 389 25.88 -10.72 -2.18
N LEU A 390 26.58 -10.38 -3.27
CA LEU A 390 26.47 -9.08 -3.93
C LEU A 390 26.09 -9.27 -5.40
N ARG A 391 24.95 -8.72 -5.82
CA ARG A 391 24.57 -8.63 -7.22
C ARG A 391 25.15 -7.35 -7.82
N THR A 392 26.37 -7.48 -8.31
CA THR A 392 27.12 -6.43 -9.00
C THR A 392 28.18 -7.10 -9.87
N PRO A 393 28.59 -6.52 -11.01
CA PRO A 393 29.65 -7.07 -11.83
C PRO A 393 30.95 -7.28 -11.04
N TYR A 394 31.54 -8.46 -11.19
CA TYR A 394 32.85 -8.73 -10.63
C TYR A 394 33.95 -8.01 -11.43
N GLU A 395 34.82 -7.30 -10.75
CA GLU A 395 36.02 -6.69 -11.34
C GLU A 395 37.30 -7.49 -10.90
N GLU A 396 38.19 -7.73 -11.85
CA GLU A 396 39.44 -8.36 -11.54
C GLU A 396 40.33 -7.45 -10.67
N GLY A 397 40.96 -8.04 -9.64
CA GLY A 397 41.90 -7.32 -8.76
C GLY A 397 41.22 -6.59 -7.60
N VAL A 398 39.98 -6.89 -7.27
CA VAL A 398 39.31 -6.35 -6.05
C VAL A 398 40.15 -6.69 -4.80
N ASP A 399 40.21 -5.71 -3.89
CA ASP A 399 40.92 -5.89 -2.61
C ASP A 399 40.20 -6.93 -1.73
N THR A 400 40.86 -8.06 -1.52
CA THR A 400 40.33 -9.16 -0.70
C THR A 400 40.19 -8.82 0.78
N LEU A 401 40.82 -7.74 1.25
CA LEU A 401 40.61 -7.24 2.61
C LEU A 401 39.27 -6.50 2.75
N LEU A 402 38.82 -5.90 1.68
CA LEU A 402 37.50 -5.20 1.64
C LEU A 402 36.39 -6.19 1.31
N PHE A 403 36.67 -7.27 0.58
CA PHE A 403 35.66 -8.24 0.12
C PHE A 403 36.07 -9.65 0.58
N ARG A 404 35.70 -10.03 1.82
CA ARG A 404 36.04 -11.30 2.45
C ARG A 404 34.92 -12.33 2.27
N ASN A 405 35.21 -13.45 1.60
CA ASN A 405 34.23 -14.51 1.34
C ASN A 405 32.93 -13.97 0.71
N VAL A 406 33.08 -13.08 -0.29
CA VAL A 406 31.94 -12.50 -1.03
C VAL A 406 31.62 -13.44 -2.19
N LYS A 407 30.31 -13.69 -2.38
CA LYS A 407 29.76 -14.32 -3.57
C LYS A 407 29.22 -13.24 -4.48
N TRP A 408 29.77 -13.18 -5.69
CA TRP A 408 29.34 -12.27 -6.73
C TRP A 408 28.22 -12.92 -7.53
N GLU A 409 27.04 -12.35 -7.51
CA GLU A 409 25.89 -12.84 -8.26
C GLU A 409 25.89 -12.27 -9.68
N SER A 410 25.87 -13.15 -10.67
CA SER A 410 25.83 -12.79 -12.08
C SER A 410 24.46 -13.13 -12.69
N PRO A 411 23.99 -12.35 -13.72
CA PRO A 411 22.81 -12.71 -14.51
C PRO A 411 22.93 -14.08 -15.20
N LYS A 412 24.12 -14.64 -15.30
CA LYS A 412 24.39 -15.96 -15.89
C LYS A 412 24.24 -17.11 -14.91
N ASP A 413 24.13 -16.83 -13.62
CA ASP A 413 23.99 -17.85 -12.61
C ASP A 413 22.61 -18.54 -12.71
N SER A 414 22.57 -19.84 -12.52
CA SER A 414 21.33 -20.61 -12.56
C SER A 414 20.37 -20.23 -11.43
N ILE A 415 20.91 -19.89 -10.27
CA ILE A 415 20.19 -19.38 -9.10
C ILE A 415 20.63 -17.94 -8.89
N GLN A 416 19.74 -17.01 -9.18
CA GLN A 416 20.00 -15.57 -9.10
C GLN A 416 18.71 -14.80 -8.85
N GLY A 417 18.83 -13.56 -8.32
CA GLY A 417 17.70 -12.65 -8.10
C GLY A 417 16.60 -13.31 -7.27
N LYS A 418 15.38 -13.25 -7.75
CA LYS A 418 14.21 -13.79 -7.06
C LYS A 418 14.26 -15.31 -6.79
N LYS A 419 15.08 -16.07 -7.54
CA LYS A 419 15.24 -17.52 -7.33
C LYS A 419 15.94 -17.90 -6.02
N HIS A 420 16.56 -16.94 -5.33
CA HIS A 420 17.08 -17.19 -3.99
C HIS A 420 15.98 -17.38 -2.95
N PHE A 421 14.75 -16.92 -3.21
CA PHE A 421 13.68 -16.82 -2.23
C PHE A 421 12.53 -17.78 -2.52
N LYS A 422 11.80 -18.17 -1.46
CA LYS A 422 10.66 -19.10 -1.58
C LYS A 422 9.54 -18.57 -2.46
N LEU A 423 9.25 -17.27 -2.37
CA LEU A 423 8.17 -16.67 -3.16
C LEU A 423 8.44 -15.18 -3.44
N ILE A 424 8.43 -14.82 -4.72
CA ILE A 424 8.37 -13.42 -5.19
C ILE A 424 7.29 -13.40 -6.28
N ASP A 425 6.05 -13.13 -5.88
CA ASP A 425 4.87 -13.05 -6.74
C ASP A 425 4.42 -11.59 -6.81
N GLU A 426 4.84 -10.92 -7.86
CA GLU A 426 4.60 -9.49 -8.07
C GLU A 426 3.15 -9.22 -8.52
N ASP A 427 2.54 -10.15 -9.22
CA ASP A 427 1.18 -10.01 -9.74
C ASP A 427 0.15 -10.00 -8.60
N ASN A 428 0.39 -10.85 -7.59
CA ASN A 428 -0.48 -10.95 -6.42
C ASN A 428 0.09 -10.22 -5.18
N LEU A 429 1.23 -9.51 -5.31
CA LEU A 429 1.92 -8.79 -4.24
C LEU A 429 2.22 -9.67 -3.01
N LYS A 430 2.58 -10.94 -3.27
CA LYS A 430 2.91 -11.92 -2.23
C LYS A 430 4.42 -12.18 -2.22
N TYR A 431 5.03 -12.02 -1.07
CA TYR A 431 6.47 -12.12 -0.92
C TYR A 431 6.84 -12.94 0.30
N ASP A 432 7.74 -13.92 0.09
CA ASP A 432 8.40 -14.68 1.15
C ASP A 432 9.91 -14.66 0.88
N PHE A 433 10.62 -13.80 1.59
CA PHE A 433 12.08 -13.62 1.46
C PHE A 433 12.90 -14.63 2.26
N HIS A 434 12.31 -15.69 2.81
CA HIS A 434 13.08 -16.84 3.28
C HIS A 434 13.80 -17.49 2.11
N LEU A 435 15.02 -17.93 2.34
CA LEU A 435 15.79 -18.60 1.30
C LEU A 435 15.11 -19.91 0.86
N ASP A 436 15.05 -20.10 -0.45
CA ASP A 436 14.76 -21.41 -1.02
C ASP A 436 15.93 -22.36 -0.74
N SER A 437 15.66 -23.65 -0.58
CA SER A 437 16.64 -24.69 -0.31
C SER A 437 17.75 -24.81 -1.37
N ILE A 438 17.45 -24.38 -2.62
CA ILE A 438 18.42 -24.37 -3.73
C ILE A 438 19.40 -23.20 -3.67
N SER A 439 19.15 -22.18 -2.83
CA SER A 439 20.03 -21.03 -2.73
C SER A 439 21.42 -21.41 -2.21
N PRO A 440 22.52 -20.99 -2.87
CA PRO A 440 23.86 -21.34 -2.47
C PRO A 440 24.39 -20.55 -1.25
N VAL A 441 23.57 -19.68 -0.68
CA VAL A 441 23.91 -18.77 0.43
C VAL A 441 23.10 -19.05 1.70
N GLN A 442 22.84 -20.32 1.97
CA GLN A 442 22.13 -20.72 3.19
C GLN A 442 22.83 -20.21 4.46
N GLY A 443 22.03 -19.68 5.39
CA GLY A 443 22.50 -19.08 6.63
C GLY A 443 22.99 -17.62 6.51
N TRP A 444 22.92 -17.02 5.31
CA TRP A 444 23.08 -15.58 5.10
C TRP A 444 21.70 -14.92 4.99
N GLY A 445 21.66 -13.57 5.16
CA GLY A 445 20.39 -12.86 5.13
C GLY A 445 19.67 -12.84 6.48
N CYS A 446 18.45 -12.33 6.48
CA CYS A 446 17.70 -12.03 7.70
C CYS A 446 16.88 -13.20 8.27
N TYR A 447 16.75 -14.32 7.53
CA TYR A 447 15.94 -15.49 7.94
C TYR A 447 16.78 -16.75 8.06
#